data_a6289a524ab7661719ad95989a7ab110
#
_entry.id   a6289a524ab7661719ad95989a7ab110
#
_cell.length_a   1.000
_cell.length_b   1.000
_cell.length_c   1.000
_cell.angle_alpha   90.00
_cell.angle_beta   90.00
_cell.angle_gamma   90.00
#
_symmetry.space_group_name_H-M   'P 1'
#
loop_
_entity.id
_entity.type
_entity.pdbx_description
1 polymer ?
#
loop_
_entity_poly.entity_id
_entity_poly.type
_entity_poly.pdbx_seq_one_letter_code
_entity_poly.pdbx_strand_id
1 'polypeptide(L)'
;ERGELFCLLGASGCGKTTLLRMLAGFERVDEGVIEIDGIDMSHVPPAARPVNIMFQNYALFPHMTVANNIAYGLRRAGLPRAEIEDRVTELLRLVRLAEMGARKPHQLSGGQRQRVALARALARRPKLLLLDEPLAALDKKLREDTQFELVDIQERLETTFIVVTHDQEEAMTLACRIGVMDHGRLVQVDTPHILYDRPVNSFIADFLGTVSFLEGRIVRAENGLLHVEGPVPVTAIDPGGFAVGDDVKMAIRPEKISLTRVASGGVNDVAVTVEDMAFTGVASNYRVAAPGGCLLKLTQPNRRSDEAPLQWEEQGFASFDPADVVLLRD
;
A
#
# COMPACT_ATOMS: atom_id res chain seq x y z
N GLU A 1 -13.14 -0.18 9.49
CA GLU A 1 -13.56 -0.33 10.88
C GLU A 1 -13.30 0.96 11.66
N ARG A 2 -13.81 1.05 12.89
CA ARG A 2 -13.59 2.24 13.71
C ARG A 2 -12.16 2.26 14.25
N GLY A 3 -11.49 3.42 14.16
CA GLY A 3 -10.11 3.56 14.64
C GLY A 3 -9.08 2.84 13.78
N GLU A 4 -9.40 2.47 12.52
CA GLU A 4 -8.42 1.88 11.62
C GLU A 4 -7.82 2.91 10.66
N LEU A 5 -6.62 2.63 10.17
CA LEU A 5 -6.04 3.27 9.02
C LEU A 5 -6.27 2.37 7.80
N PHE A 6 -7.20 2.79 6.95
CA PHE A 6 -7.56 2.09 5.72
C PHE A 6 -6.92 2.80 4.52
N CYS A 7 -6.20 2.06 3.67
CA CYS A 7 -5.66 2.61 2.43
C CYS A 7 -6.49 2.17 1.22
N LEU A 8 -6.85 3.13 0.38
CA LEU A 8 -7.44 2.88 -0.93
C LEU A 8 -6.35 3.03 -1.99
N LEU A 9 -5.92 1.90 -2.55
CA LEU A 9 -4.82 1.80 -3.49
C LEU A 9 -5.33 1.49 -4.90
N GLY A 10 -4.69 1.97 -5.94
CA GLY A 10 -5.05 1.67 -7.33
C GLY A 10 -4.36 2.60 -8.32
N ALA A 11 -4.43 2.27 -9.60
CA ALA A 11 -3.87 3.08 -10.68
C ALA A 11 -4.55 4.46 -10.80
N SER A 12 -3.89 5.40 -11.46
CA SER A 12 -4.48 6.71 -11.74
C SER A 12 -5.77 6.54 -12.57
N GLY A 13 -6.82 7.26 -12.19
CA GLY A 13 -8.10 7.22 -12.91
C GLY A 13 -9.05 6.08 -12.51
N CYS A 14 -8.70 5.18 -11.60
CA CYS A 14 -9.59 4.08 -11.17
C CYS A 14 -10.75 4.51 -10.26
N GLY A 15 -10.88 5.81 -9.91
CA GLY A 15 -12.03 6.34 -9.15
C GLY A 15 -11.77 6.66 -7.68
N LYS A 16 -10.55 6.49 -7.14
CA LYS A 16 -10.22 6.72 -5.71
C LYS A 16 -10.61 8.11 -5.20
N THR A 17 -10.16 9.15 -5.88
CA THR A 17 -10.47 10.55 -5.51
C THR A 17 -11.96 10.85 -5.62
N THR A 18 -12.67 10.24 -6.58
CA THR A 18 -14.13 10.37 -6.70
C THR A 18 -14.83 9.75 -5.48
N LEU A 19 -14.44 8.53 -5.10
CA LEU A 19 -14.96 7.88 -3.88
C LEU A 19 -14.67 8.71 -2.63
N LEU A 20 -13.45 9.24 -2.50
CA LEU A 20 -13.06 10.10 -1.38
C LEU A 20 -13.93 11.38 -1.34
N ARG A 21 -14.22 11.99 -2.50
CA ARG A 21 -15.11 13.16 -2.60
C ARG A 21 -16.56 12.83 -2.26
N MET A 22 -17.05 11.65 -2.61
CA MET A 22 -18.37 11.16 -2.21
C MET A 22 -18.45 11.01 -0.69
N LEU A 23 -17.44 10.42 -0.06
CA LEU A 23 -17.35 10.30 1.41
C LEU A 23 -17.33 11.67 2.09
N ALA A 24 -16.62 12.63 1.53
CA ALA A 24 -16.56 14.01 2.02
C ALA A 24 -17.84 14.81 1.73
N GLY A 25 -18.72 14.35 0.83
CA GLY A 25 -19.95 15.02 0.42
C GLY A 25 -19.78 16.09 -0.66
N PHE A 26 -18.64 16.12 -1.36
CA PHE A 26 -18.42 17.01 -2.49
C PHE A 26 -18.98 16.48 -3.82
N GLU A 27 -19.18 15.16 -3.89
CA GLU A 27 -19.82 14.49 -5.01
C GLU A 27 -21.07 13.74 -4.51
N ARG A 28 -22.08 13.64 -5.35
CA ARG A 28 -23.31 12.91 -5.03
C ARG A 28 -23.13 11.44 -5.34
N VAL A 29 -23.82 10.62 -4.55
CA VAL A 29 -23.94 9.18 -4.80
C VAL A 29 -25.19 8.98 -5.65
N ASP A 30 -25.04 8.35 -6.80
CA ASP A 30 -26.16 8.06 -7.71
C ASP A 30 -26.98 6.87 -7.17
N GLU A 31 -26.28 5.84 -6.66
CA GLU A 31 -26.90 4.63 -6.09
C GLU A 31 -26.13 4.18 -4.84
N GLY A 32 -26.83 3.53 -3.91
CA GLY A 32 -26.26 3.04 -2.66
C GLY A 32 -26.34 4.05 -1.53
N VAL A 33 -25.68 3.75 -0.41
CA VAL A 33 -25.72 4.51 0.85
C VAL A 33 -24.32 4.71 1.39
N ILE A 34 -24.03 5.90 1.94
CA ILE A 34 -22.83 6.18 2.72
C ILE A 34 -23.24 6.28 4.18
N GLU A 35 -22.78 5.36 5.00
CA GLU A 35 -23.00 5.40 6.44
C GLU A 35 -21.71 5.76 7.19
N ILE A 36 -21.82 6.67 8.15
CA ILE A 36 -20.75 7.00 9.09
C ILE A 36 -21.32 6.88 10.50
N ASP A 37 -20.78 5.97 11.29
CA ASP A 37 -21.26 5.67 12.64
C ASP A 37 -22.77 5.27 12.66
N GLY A 38 -23.22 4.51 11.64
CA GLY A 38 -24.61 4.07 11.50
C GLY A 38 -25.60 5.15 11.08
N ILE A 39 -25.12 6.34 10.68
CA ILE A 39 -25.97 7.44 10.20
C ILE A 39 -25.74 7.62 8.69
N ASP A 40 -26.86 7.61 7.94
CA ASP A 40 -26.82 7.88 6.49
C ASP A 40 -26.37 9.32 6.21
N MET A 41 -25.26 9.43 5.49
CA MET A 41 -24.65 10.69 5.06
C MET A 41 -24.84 10.98 3.57
N SER A 42 -25.55 10.14 2.80
CA SER A 42 -25.63 10.23 1.34
C SER A 42 -26.11 11.61 0.87
N HIS A 43 -27.04 12.23 1.60
CA HIS A 43 -27.59 13.56 1.27
C HIS A 43 -27.14 14.67 2.21
N VAL A 44 -26.23 14.38 3.15
CA VAL A 44 -25.71 15.38 4.11
C VAL A 44 -24.64 16.23 3.44
N PRO A 45 -24.73 17.57 3.47
CA PRO A 45 -23.73 18.44 2.86
C PRO A 45 -22.37 18.35 3.56
N PRO A 46 -21.24 18.65 2.89
CA PRO A 46 -19.89 18.48 3.43
C PRO A 46 -19.67 19.11 4.81
N ALA A 47 -20.17 20.34 5.01
CA ALA A 47 -19.98 21.09 6.26
C ALA A 47 -20.66 20.45 7.49
N ALA A 48 -21.68 19.64 7.27
CA ALA A 48 -22.47 18.97 8.32
C ALA A 48 -22.02 17.52 8.59
N ARG A 49 -21.14 16.96 7.75
CA ARG A 49 -20.58 15.62 7.97
C ARG A 49 -19.52 15.62 9.07
N PRO A 50 -19.40 14.58 9.89
CA PRO A 50 -18.36 14.44 10.89
C PRO A 50 -17.03 14.00 10.25
N VAL A 51 -16.70 14.55 9.07
CA VAL A 51 -15.57 14.19 8.22
C VAL A 51 -14.72 15.43 7.95
N ASN A 52 -13.41 15.26 7.94
CA ASN A 52 -12.51 16.27 7.40
C ASN A 52 -11.65 15.67 6.29
N ILE A 53 -11.19 16.53 5.37
CA ILE A 53 -10.34 16.14 4.26
C ILE A 53 -9.04 16.94 4.28
N MET A 54 -7.92 16.27 3.99
CA MET A 54 -6.65 16.85 3.66
C MET A 54 -6.37 16.60 2.19
N PHE A 55 -6.28 17.67 1.41
CA PHE A 55 -6.03 17.62 -0.03
C PHE A 55 -4.53 17.45 -0.33
N GLN A 56 -4.21 16.91 -1.49
CA GLN A 56 -2.86 16.66 -1.98
C GLN A 56 -1.93 17.91 -1.92
N ASN A 57 -2.47 19.10 -2.20
CA ASN A 57 -1.73 20.36 -2.15
C ASN A 57 -1.76 21.03 -0.76
N TYR A 58 -2.22 20.31 0.27
CA TYR A 58 -2.39 20.77 1.66
C TYR A 58 -3.39 21.93 1.84
N ALA A 59 -3.69 22.71 0.82
CA ALA A 59 -4.63 23.82 0.78
C ALA A 59 -4.53 24.77 2.00
N LEU A 60 -3.31 25.06 2.49
CA LEU A 60 -3.10 26.01 3.60
C LEU A 60 -3.41 27.44 3.17
N PHE A 61 -3.99 28.23 4.07
CA PHE A 61 -4.23 29.64 3.83
C PHE A 61 -2.91 30.41 3.89
N PRO A 62 -2.36 30.92 2.77
CA PRO A 62 -1.00 31.45 2.72
C PRO A 62 -0.82 32.78 3.49
N HIS A 63 -1.90 33.52 3.68
CA HIS A 63 -1.92 34.76 4.41
C HIS A 63 -2.02 34.59 5.95
N MET A 64 -2.42 33.42 6.41
CA MET A 64 -2.58 33.10 7.83
C MET A 64 -1.31 32.47 8.41
N THR A 65 -1.12 32.63 9.72
CA THR A 65 -0.10 31.89 10.47
C THR A 65 -0.50 30.42 10.63
N VAL A 66 0.45 29.59 11.05
CA VAL A 66 0.21 28.16 11.37
C VAL A 66 -0.90 28.03 12.41
N ALA A 67 -0.80 28.75 13.53
CA ALA A 67 -1.83 28.72 14.57
C ALA A 67 -3.21 29.14 14.03
N ASN A 68 -3.26 30.16 13.17
CA ASN A 68 -4.51 30.64 12.58
C ASN A 68 -5.09 29.66 11.54
N ASN A 69 -4.25 28.94 10.79
CA ASN A 69 -4.69 27.85 9.92
C ASN A 69 -5.39 26.76 10.71
N ILE A 70 -4.80 26.31 11.83
CA ILE A 70 -5.38 25.28 12.69
C ILE A 70 -6.67 25.79 13.36
N ALA A 71 -6.65 27.01 13.88
CA ALA A 71 -7.78 27.63 14.57
C ALA A 71 -8.98 27.94 13.66
N TYR A 72 -8.81 27.98 12.34
CA TYR A 72 -9.83 28.44 11.40
C TYR A 72 -11.15 27.68 11.53
N GLY A 73 -11.11 26.35 11.49
CA GLY A 73 -12.28 25.51 11.63
C GLY A 73 -12.98 25.62 12.98
N LEU A 74 -12.19 25.79 14.06
CA LEU A 74 -12.70 25.95 15.42
C LEU A 74 -13.45 27.29 15.61
N ARG A 75 -12.89 28.37 15.04
CA ARG A 75 -13.57 29.69 15.05
C ARG A 75 -14.89 29.66 14.28
N ARG A 76 -14.92 28.96 13.12
CA ARG A 76 -16.15 28.82 12.32
C ARG A 76 -17.21 27.96 13.02
N ALA A 77 -16.79 27.06 13.90
CA ALA A 77 -17.67 26.28 14.77
C ALA A 77 -18.16 27.06 16.01
N GLY A 78 -17.69 28.30 16.23
CA GLY A 78 -18.14 29.17 17.34
C GLY A 78 -17.58 28.79 18.70
N LEU A 79 -16.45 28.04 18.77
CA LEU A 79 -15.85 27.69 20.04
C LEU A 79 -15.31 28.91 20.80
N PRO A 80 -15.31 28.88 22.15
CA PRO A 80 -14.70 29.91 22.98
C PRO A 80 -13.20 30.07 22.69
N ARG A 81 -12.70 31.32 22.83
CA ARG A 81 -11.30 31.64 22.49
C ARG A 81 -10.31 30.76 23.29
N ALA A 82 -10.54 30.58 24.58
CA ALA A 82 -9.66 29.77 25.43
C ALA A 82 -9.57 28.33 24.95
N GLU A 83 -10.70 27.69 24.61
CA GLU A 83 -10.72 26.33 24.06
C GLU A 83 -9.98 26.22 22.72
N ILE A 84 -10.07 27.26 21.87
CA ILE A 84 -9.33 27.31 20.60
C ILE A 84 -7.83 27.39 20.87
N GLU A 85 -7.38 28.24 21.79
CA GLU A 85 -5.95 28.41 22.13
C GLU A 85 -5.38 27.11 22.72
N ASP A 86 -6.10 26.45 23.61
CA ASP A 86 -5.71 25.16 24.19
C ASP A 86 -5.61 24.08 23.11
N ARG A 87 -6.65 23.95 22.27
CA ARG A 87 -6.67 22.94 21.18
C ARG A 87 -5.58 23.17 20.14
N VAL A 88 -5.30 24.41 19.76
CA VAL A 88 -4.21 24.74 18.85
C VAL A 88 -2.85 24.37 19.46
N THR A 89 -2.66 24.64 20.76
CA THR A 89 -1.42 24.29 21.47
C THR A 89 -1.24 22.78 21.55
N GLU A 90 -2.29 22.03 21.85
CA GLU A 90 -2.30 20.56 21.85
C GLU A 90 -1.90 20.00 20.48
N LEU A 91 -2.55 20.48 19.40
CA LEU A 91 -2.30 20.02 18.05
C LEU A 91 -0.89 20.35 17.55
N LEU A 92 -0.39 21.55 17.87
CA LEU A 92 0.98 21.91 17.54
C LEU A 92 2.01 21.00 18.21
N ARG A 93 1.76 20.58 19.46
CA ARG A 93 2.60 19.60 20.15
C ARG A 93 2.48 18.21 19.51
N LEU A 94 1.27 17.79 19.17
CA LEU A 94 1.00 16.50 18.55
C LEU A 94 1.79 16.32 17.23
N VAL A 95 1.81 17.37 16.40
CA VAL A 95 2.53 17.34 15.12
C VAL A 95 3.98 17.85 15.21
N ARG A 96 4.55 18.00 16.41
CA ARG A 96 5.93 18.43 16.68
C ARG A 96 6.29 19.81 16.09
N LEU A 97 5.34 20.74 16.12
CA LEU A 97 5.51 22.12 15.60
C LEU A 97 5.21 23.18 16.67
N ALA A 98 5.45 22.89 17.96
CA ALA A 98 5.08 23.75 19.08
C ALA A 98 5.56 25.22 18.93
N GLU A 99 6.79 25.44 18.43
CA GLU A 99 7.40 26.76 18.27
C GLU A 99 7.07 27.43 16.93
N MET A 100 6.32 26.77 16.05
CA MET A 100 6.07 27.27 14.69
C MET A 100 4.75 28.02 14.53
N GLY A 101 3.96 28.17 15.60
CA GLY A 101 2.61 28.74 15.56
C GLY A 101 2.49 30.10 14.92
N ALA A 102 3.52 30.99 15.07
CA ALA A 102 3.55 32.35 14.51
C ALA A 102 4.01 32.37 13.02
N ARG A 103 4.61 31.31 12.50
CA ARG A 103 5.11 31.25 11.11
C ARG A 103 3.97 31.22 10.11
N LYS A 104 4.27 31.62 8.86
CA LYS A 104 3.37 31.47 7.71
C LYS A 104 3.78 30.28 6.84
N PRO A 105 2.88 29.71 6.02
CA PRO A 105 3.16 28.51 5.20
C PRO A 105 4.41 28.61 4.30
N HIS A 106 4.72 29.78 3.76
CA HIS A 106 5.91 29.97 2.92
C HIS A 106 7.25 29.90 3.69
N GLN A 107 7.21 29.94 5.02
CA GLN A 107 8.38 29.83 5.91
C GLN A 107 8.62 28.39 6.39
N LEU A 108 7.84 27.43 5.87
CA LEU A 108 7.85 26.02 6.29
C LEU A 108 8.39 25.13 5.18
N SER A 109 9.04 24.02 5.57
CA SER A 109 9.37 22.93 4.65
C SER A 109 8.11 22.20 4.16
N GLY A 110 8.24 21.34 3.14
CA GLY A 110 7.14 20.50 2.63
C GLY A 110 6.49 19.67 3.74
N GLY A 111 7.28 18.91 4.50
CA GLY A 111 6.77 18.11 5.61
C GLY A 111 6.16 18.94 6.75
N GLN A 112 6.70 20.12 7.05
CA GLN A 112 6.09 21.02 8.03
C GLN A 112 4.72 21.52 7.55
N ARG A 113 4.56 21.87 6.27
CA ARG A 113 3.26 22.27 5.71
C ARG A 113 2.25 21.13 5.79
N GLN A 114 2.66 19.89 5.50
CA GLN A 114 1.84 18.70 5.63
C GLN A 114 1.34 18.53 7.08
N ARG A 115 2.24 18.58 8.07
CA ARG A 115 1.87 18.48 9.49
C ARG A 115 0.89 19.56 9.93
N VAL A 116 1.03 20.79 9.43
CA VAL A 116 0.06 21.86 9.68
C VAL A 116 -1.30 21.53 9.07
N ALA A 117 -1.34 21.00 7.85
CA ALA A 117 -2.58 20.59 7.20
C ALA A 117 -3.27 19.44 7.96
N LEU A 118 -2.49 18.45 8.42
CA LEU A 118 -2.99 17.37 9.27
C LEU A 118 -3.55 17.91 10.59
N ALA A 119 -2.82 18.77 11.31
CA ALA A 119 -3.30 19.41 12.54
C ALA A 119 -4.60 20.18 12.31
N ARG A 120 -4.70 20.94 11.21
CA ARG A 120 -5.93 21.65 10.82
C ARG A 120 -7.08 20.70 10.57
N ALA A 121 -6.84 19.58 9.88
CA ALA A 121 -7.86 18.59 9.59
C ALA A 121 -8.35 17.88 10.86
N LEU A 122 -7.48 17.66 11.84
CA LEU A 122 -7.79 17.05 13.14
C LEU A 122 -8.43 18.03 14.15
N ALA A 123 -8.41 19.33 13.86
CA ALA A 123 -8.81 20.35 14.84
C ALA A 123 -10.24 20.15 15.38
N ARG A 124 -11.19 19.84 14.51
CA ARG A 124 -12.60 19.64 14.85
C ARG A 124 -12.91 18.22 15.39
N ARG A 125 -11.92 17.39 15.66
CA ARG A 125 -12.09 16.00 16.14
C ARG A 125 -13.06 15.21 15.22
N PRO A 126 -12.74 15.07 13.92
CA PRO A 126 -13.59 14.34 13.00
C PRO A 126 -13.67 12.85 13.40
N LYS A 127 -14.80 12.19 13.09
CA LYS A 127 -14.90 10.73 13.20
C LYS A 127 -14.14 10.01 12.09
N LEU A 128 -14.03 10.65 10.93
CA LEU A 128 -13.35 10.15 9.76
C LEU A 128 -12.46 11.23 9.16
N LEU A 129 -11.18 10.93 9.01
CA LEU A 129 -10.21 11.78 8.31
C LEU A 129 -9.88 11.17 6.95
N LEU A 130 -10.08 11.95 5.91
CA LEU A 130 -9.78 11.58 4.53
C LEU A 130 -8.46 12.26 4.10
N LEU A 131 -7.54 11.50 3.58
CA LEU A 131 -6.22 11.95 3.14
C LEU A 131 -6.03 11.62 1.65
N ASP A 132 -5.94 12.65 0.81
CA ASP A 132 -5.76 12.50 -0.64
C ASP A 132 -4.27 12.65 -0.97
N GLU A 133 -3.59 11.56 -1.26
CA GLU A 133 -2.15 11.46 -1.56
C GLU A 133 -1.27 12.26 -0.57
N PRO A 134 -1.37 11.98 0.74
CA PRO A 134 -0.79 12.84 1.76
C PRO A 134 0.72 12.99 1.68
N LEU A 135 1.45 12.00 1.15
CA LEU A 135 2.91 11.95 1.13
C LEU A 135 3.52 12.21 -0.25
N ALA A 136 2.71 12.41 -1.30
CA ALA A 136 3.17 12.51 -2.68
C ALA A 136 4.17 13.65 -2.93
N ALA A 137 4.09 14.75 -2.18
CA ALA A 137 4.95 15.92 -2.34
C ALA A 137 6.27 15.86 -1.56
N LEU A 138 6.57 14.73 -0.89
CA LEU A 138 7.76 14.56 -0.06
C LEU A 138 8.85 13.77 -0.79
N ASP A 139 10.12 14.10 -0.49
CA ASP A 139 11.25 13.25 -0.86
C ASP A 139 11.23 11.92 -0.09
N LYS A 140 11.98 10.91 -0.58
CA LYS A 140 11.93 9.55 -0.04
C LYS A 140 12.20 9.48 1.46
N LYS A 141 13.26 10.12 1.94
CA LYS A 141 13.65 10.06 3.37
C LYS A 141 12.59 10.70 4.27
N LEU A 142 12.09 11.87 3.88
CA LEU A 142 11.07 12.58 4.64
C LEU A 142 9.72 11.83 4.60
N ARG A 143 9.44 11.11 3.51
CA ARG A 143 8.25 10.26 3.37
C ARG A 143 8.29 9.11 4.38
N GLU A 144 9.39 8.36 4.46
CA GLU A 144 9.57 7.27 5.42
C GLU A 144 9.36 7.73 6.88
N ASP A 145 10.00 8.84 7.28
CA ASP A 145 9.84 9.41 8.63
C ASP A 145 8.38 9.83 8.90
N THR A 146 7.71 10.40 7.90
CA THR A 146 6.34 10.92 8.03
C THR A 146 5.29 9.80 8.06
N GLN A 147 5.54 8.66 7.41
CA GLN A 147 4.67 7.49 7.49
C GLN A 147 4.50 7.02 8.93
N PHE A 148 5.59 6.78 9.65
CA PHE A 148 5.54 6.37 11.06
C PHE A 148 4.85 7.41 11.95
N GLU A 149 5.11 8.72 11.71
CA GLU A 149 4.42 9.77 12.46
C GLU A 149 2.90 9.78 12.22
N LEU A 150 2.45 9.48 11.00
CA LEU A 150 1.03 9.43 10.67
C LEU A 150 0.33 8.27 11.40
N VAL A 151 0.98 7.11 11.47
CA VAL A 151 0.50 5.95 12.23
C VAL A 151 0.44 6.30 13.72
N ASP A 152 1.52 6.84 14.31
CA ASP A 152 1.56 7.27 15.71
C ASP A 152 0.41 8.23 16.06
N ILE A 153 0.12 9.19 15.18
CA ILE A 153 -0.96 10.17 15.40
C ILE A 153 -2.31 9.48 15.33
N GLN A 154 -2.52 8.59 14.37
CA GLN A 154 -3.77 7.87 14.20
C GLN A 154 -4.07 6.98 15.41
N GLU A 155 -3.09 6.20 15.89
CA GLU A 155 -3.21 5.34 17.07
C GLU A 155 -3.54 6.13 18.34
N ARG A 156 -2.85 7.28 18.58
CA ARG A 156 -3.10 8.14 19.75
C ARG A 156 -4.48 8.77 19.77
N LEU A 157 -5.06 9.04 18.59
CA LEU A 157 -6.34 9.72 18.48
C LEU A 157 -7.51 8.73 18.32
N GLU A 158 -7.23 7.47 18.03
CA GLU A 158 -8.23 6.43 17.70
C GLU A 158 -9.22 6.89 16.62
N THR A 159 -8.78 7.81 15.76
CA THR A 159 -9.61 8.35 14.67
C THR A 159 -9.46 7.44 13.45
N THR A 160 -10.56 7.17 12.77
CA THR A 160 -10.53 6.41 11.51
C THR A 160 -9.92 7.27 10.40
N PHE A 161 -8.90 6.74 9.71
CA PHE A 161 -8.28 7.38 8.56
C PHE A 161 -8.57 6.59 7.29
N ILE A 162 -8.91 7.28 6.21
CA ILE A 162 -8.90 6.72 4.86
C ILE A 162 -7.85 7.49 4.07
N VAL A 163 -6.81 6.78 3.66
CA VAL A 163 -5.72 7.29 2.83
C VAL A 163 -5.93 6.83 1.39
N VAL A 164 -5.94 7.76 0.47
CA VAL A 164 -5.90 7.46 -0.97
C VAL A 164 -4.47 7.63 -1.45
N THR A 165 -3.93 6.60 -2.08
CA THR A 165 -2.58 6.64 -2.65
C THR A 165 -2.50 5.79 -3.93
N HIS A 166 -1.50 6.06 -4.74
CA HIS A 166 -1.08 5.20 -5.85
C HIS A 166 0.28 4.52 -5.55
N ASP A 167 0.88 4.82 -4.41
CA ASP A 167 2.17 4.27 -3.96
C ASP A 167 1.94 3.01 -3.13
N GLN A 168 2.45 1.88 -3.62
CA GLN A 168 2.29 0.57 -2.99
C GLN A 168 3.06 0.46 -1.67
N GLU A 169 4.28 1.03 -1.61
CA GLU A 169 5.10 1.02 -0.39
C GLU A 169 4.42 1.83 0.71
N GLU A 170 3.81 2.97 0.35
CA GLU A 170 3.02 3.78 1.27
C GLU A 170 1.84 2.99 1.85
N ALA A 171 1.03 2.37 0.99
CA ALA A 171 -0.13 1.59 1.43
C ALA A 171 0.28 0.40 2.31
N MET A 172 1.32 -0.35 1.92
CA MET A 172 1.81 -1.50 2.66
C MET A 172 2.37 -1.13 4.04
N THR A 173 2.97 0.05 4.17
CA THR A 173 3.58 0.51 5.44
C THR A 173 2.54 1.09 6.40
N LEU A 174 1.55 1.82 5.87
CA LEU A 174 0.60 2.58 6.70
C LEU A 174 -0.62 1.76 7.14
N ALA A 175 -1.12 0.89 6.27
CA ALA A 175 -2.48 0.43 6.39
C ALA A 175 -2.66 -0.76 7.35
N CYS A 176 -3.72 -0.71 8.15
CA CYS A 176 -4.28 -1.91 8.79
C CYS A 176 -4.91 -2.84 7.73
N ARG A 177 -5.66 -2.26 6.79
CA ARG A 177 -6.21 -2.94 5.61
C ARG A 177 -6.09 -2.05 4.38
N ILE A 178 -5.92 -2.71 3.23
CA ILE A 178 -5.85 -2.05 1.92
C ILE A 178 -7.02 -2.53 1.07
N GLY A 179 -7.71 -1.59 0.44
CA GLY A 179 -8.64 -1.87 -0.64
C GLY A 179 -7.98 -1.55 -1.99
N VAL A 180 -7.76 -2.58 -2.82
CA VAL A 180 -7.23 -2.37 -4.17
C VAL A 180 -8.38 -2.10 -5.12
N MET A 181 -8.32 -0.95 -5.78
CA MET A 181 -9.35 -0.46 -6.67
C MET A 181 -8.90 -0.52 -8.14
N ASP A 182 -9.73 -1.10 -8.98
CA ASP A 182 -9.55 -1.12 -10.43
C ASP A 182 -10.87 -0.80 -11.13
N HIS A 183 -10.81 0.06 -12.17
CA HIS A 183 -11.98 0.46 -12.99
C HIS A 183 -13.26 0.75 -12.19
N GLY A 184 -13.15 1.48 -11.08
CA GLY A 184 -14.30 1.86 -10.24
C GLY A 184 -14.79 0.78 -9.28
N ARG A 185 -14.10 -0.36 -9.18
CA ARG A 185 -14.47 -1.49 -8.30
C ARG A 185 -13.38 -1.82 -7.32
N LEU A 186 -13.76 -2.22 -6.11
CA LEU A 186 -12.85 -2.85 -5.16
C LEU A 186 -12.66 -4.31 -5.58
N VAL A 187 -11.42 -4.67 -5.96
CA VAL A 187 -11.06 -6.02 -6.42
C VAL A 187 -10.76 -6.93 -5.25
N GLN A 188 -9.99 -6.42 -4.28
CA GLN A 188 -9.66 -7.17 -3.06
C GLN A 188 -9.50 -6.17 -1.91
N VAL A 189 -9.95 -6.58 -0.71
CA VAL A 189 -9.77 -5.82 0.54
C VAL A 189 -9.25 -6.78 1.59
N ASP A 190 -8.04 -6.54 2.08
CA ASP A 190 -7.41 -7.37 3.09
C ASP A 190 -6.28 -6.64 3.83
N THR A 191 -5.62 -7.33 4.77
CA THR A 191 -4.37 -6.85 5.36
C THR A 191 -3.25 -6.82 4.32
N PRO A 192 -2.22 -5.97 4.47
CA PRO A 192 -1.08 -5.89 3.55
C PRO A 192 -0.46 -7.26 3.24
N HIS A 193 -0.22 -8.07 4.26
CA HIS A 193 0.37 -9.41 4.12
C HIS A 193 -0.49 -10.34 3.26
N ILE A 194 -1.80 -10.40 3.50
CA ILE A 194 -2.70 -11.28 2.73
C ILE A 194 -2.78 -10.84 1.27
N LEU A 195 -2.87 -9.53 1.02
CA LEU A 195 -2.89 -8.99 -0.34
C LEU A 195 -1.62 -9.34 -1.12
N TYR A 196 -0.47 -9.32 -0.46
CA TYR A 196 0.83 -9.62 -1.07
C TYR A 196 1.04 -11.11 -1.30
N ASP A 197 0.74 -11.93 -0.28
CA ASP A 197 0.99 -13.37 -0.28
C ASP A 197 -0.13 -14.20 -0.93
N ARG A 198 -1.37 -13.67 -0.98
CA ARG A 198 -2.56 -14.36 -1.48
C ARG A 198 -3.42 -13.45 -2.37
N PRO A 199 -2.86 -12.90 -3.45
CA PRO A 199 -3.63 -12.12 -4.40
C PRO A 199 -4.73 -12.98 -5.04
N VAL A 200 -5.92 -12.39 -5.26
CA VAL A 200 -7.06 -13.11 -5.82
C VAL A 200 -6.95 -13.35 -7.33
N ASN A 201 -6.12 -12.60 -8.03
CA ASN A 201 -5.89 -12.71 -9.48
C ASN A 201 -4.51 -12.14 -9.88
N SER A 202 -4.14 -12.30 -11.14
CA SER A 202 -2.86 -11.84 -11.67
C SER A 202 -2.73 -10.32 -11.66
N PHE A 203 -3.83 -9.59 -11.81
CA PHE A 203 -3.82 -8.12 -11.70
C PHE A 203 -3.32 -7.68 -10.32
N ILE A 204 -3.87 -8.22 -9.23
CA ILE A 204 -3.44 -7.89 -7.86
C ILE A 204 -1.99 -8.32 -7.63
N ALA A 205 -1.61 -9.51 -8.12
CA ALA A 205 -0.25 -10.03 -7.99
C ALA A 205 0.78 -9.08 -8.62
N ASP A 206 0.54 -8.64 -9.86
CA ASP A 206 1.44 -7.73 -10.59
C ASP A 206 1.36 -6.29 -10.07
N PHE A 207 0.18 -5.85 -9.70
CA PHE A 207 -0.04 -4.49 -9.19
C PHE A 207 0.66 -4.24 -7.85
N LEU A 208 0.78 -5.23 -6.97
CA LEU A 208 1.37 -5.06 -5.63
C LEU A 208 2.90 -5.28 -5.58
N GLY A 209 3.54 -5.45 -6.70
CA GLY A 209 4.99 -5.57 -6.79
C GLY A 209 5.45 -6.54 -7.86
N THR A 210 6.75 -6.63 -8.01
CA THR A 210 7.34 -7.54 -9.00
C THR A 210 6.93 -8.99 -8.72
N VAL A 211 6.62 -9.72 -9.77
CA VAL A 211 6.21 -11.13 -9.72
C VAL A 211 6.71 -11.86 -10.95
N SER A 212 6.97 -13.16 -10.82
CA SER A 212 7.21 -14.08 -11.94
C SER A 212 5.93 -14.88 -12.17
N PHE A 213 5.45 -14.90 -13.42
CA PHE A 213 4.33 -15.73 -13.81
C PHE A 213 4.81 -16.93 -14.60
N LEU A 214 4.29 -18.11 -14.25
CA LEU A 214 4.40 -19.34 -15.01
C LEU A 214 2.99 -19.84 -15.33
N GLU A 215 2.84 -20.49 -16.46
CA GLU A 215 1.56 -21.07 -16.88
C GLU A 215 1.70 -22.59 -17.03
N GLY A 216 0.63 -23.32 -16.72
CA GLY A 216 0.64 -24.77 -16.86
C GLY A 216 -0.71 -25.38 -16.57
N ARG A 217 -0.77 -26.71 -16.63
CA ARG A 217 -1.95 -27.50 -16.37
C ARG A 217 -1.73 -28.42 -15.18
N ILE A 218 -2.69 -28.50 -14.29
CA ILE A 218 -2.64 -29.43 -13.16
C ILE A 218 -2.81 -30.87 -13.68
N VAL A 219 -1.79 -31.68 -13.48
CA VAL A 219 -1.78 -33.08 -13.94
C VAL A 219 -1.99 -34.10 -12.83
N ARG A 220 -1.71 -33.70 -11.57
CA ARG A 220 -1.86 -34.59 -10.41
C ARG A 220 -2.11 -33.76 -9.15
N ALA A 221 -2.96 -34.30 -8.27
CA ALA A 221 -3.23 -33.78 -6.94
C ALA A 221 -3.04 -34.92 -5.92
N GLU A 222 -2.10 -34.76 -5.01
CA GLU A 222 -1.82 -35.76 -3.97
C GLU A 222 -1.20 -35.15 -2.73
N ASN A 223 -1.54 -35.65 -1.55
CA ASN A 223 -0.98 -35.20 -0.26
C ASN A 223 -1.06 -33.70 0.00
N GLY A 224 -2.11 -33.01 -0.50
CA GLY A 224 -2.27 -31.57 -0.38
C GLY A 224 -1.36 -30.74 -1.31
N LEU A 225 -0.75 -31.41 -2.31
CA LEU A 225 0.06 -30.78 -3.33
C LEU A 225 -0.58 -30.94 -4.71
N LEU A 226 -0.41 -29.92 -5.55
CA LEU A 226 -0.77 -29.90 -6.95
C LEU A 226 0.49 -29.87 -7.79
N HIS A 227 0.58 -30.82 -8.73
CA HIS A 227 1.67 -30.88 -9.70
C HIS A 227 1.18 -30.27 -11.01
N VAL A 228 1.86 -29.22 -11.42
CA VAL A 228 1.54 -28.44 -12.62
C VAL A 228 2.59 -28.74 -13.69
N GLU A 229 2.14 -29.21 -14.85
CA GLU A 229 2.98 -29.41 -16.02
C GLU A 229 2.90 -28.17 -16.93
N GLY A 230 4.07 -27.71 -17.38
CA GLY A 230 4.25 -26.56 -18.24
C GLY A 230 5.69 -26.51 -18.75
N PRO A 231 6.12 -25.40 -19.34
CA PRO A 231 7.53 -25.21 -19.74
C PRO A 231 8.49 -25.40 -18.55
N VAL A 232 8.06 -25.02 -17.37
CA VAL A 232 8.71 -25.29 -16.09
C VAL A 232 7.72 -26.10 -15.24
N PRO A 233 8.02 -27.37 -14.92
CA PRO A 233 7.21 -28.15 -14.00
C PRO A 233 7.27 -27.56 -12.60
N VAL A 234 6.12 -27.38 -11.93
CA VAL A 234 6.02 -26.78 -10.61
C VAL A 234 5.09 -27.61 -9.71
N THR A 235 5.50 -27.73 -8.47
CA THR A 235 4.64 -28.26 -7.41
C THR A 235 4.23 -27.11 -6.49
N ALA A 236 2.92 -27.01 -6.20
CA ALA A 236 2.35 -25.98 -5.32
C ALA A 236 1.51 -26.64 -4.23
N ILE A 237 1.30 -25.94 -3.12
CA ILE A 237 0.31 -26.34 -2.12
C ILE A 237 -1.10 -26.14 -2.71
N ASP A 238 -1.99 -27.09 -2.50
CA ASP A 238 -3.39 -26.98 -2.89
C ASP A 238 -4.13 -25.99 -1.96
N PRO A 239 -4.53 -24.81 -2.46
CA PRO A 239 -5.31 -23.86 -1.67
C PRO A 239 -6.80 -24.23 -1.58
N GLY A 240 -7.20 -25.30 -2.27
CA GLY A 240 -8.58 -25.69 -2.51
C GLY A 240 -9.22 -25.04 -3.73
N GLY A 241 -10.20 -25.73 -4.29
CA GLY A 241 -10.96 -25.24 -5.44
C GLY A 241 -10.35 -25.52 -6.81
N PHE A 242 -9.16 -26.10 -6.91
CA PHE A 242 -8.54 -26.53 -8.17
C PHE A 242 -8.69 -28.03 -8.38
N ALA A 243 -8.72 -28.45 -9.64
CA ALA A 243 -8.86 -29.83 -10.04
C ALA A 243 -7.81 -30.23 -11.09
N VAL A 244 -7.52 -31.54 -11.16
CA VAL A 244 -6.69 -32.09 -12.24
C VAL A 244 -7.35 -31.79 -13.59
N GLY A 245 -6.56 -31.24 -14.51
CA GLY A 245 -6.99 -30.78 -15.82
C GLY A 245 -7.23 -29.27 -15.92
N ASP A 246 -7.26 -28.52 -14.80
CA ASP A 246 -7.37 -27.06 -14.82
C ASP A 246 -6.09 -26.43 -15.39
N ASP A 247 -6.26 -25.45 -16.27
CA ASP A 247 -5.19 -24.53 -16.67
C ASP A 247 -5.04 -23.46 -15.59
N VAL A 248 -3.81 -23.21 -15.15
CA VAL A 248 -3.52 -22.29 -14.04
C VAL A 248 -2.36 -21.37 -14.38
N LYS A 249 -2.41 -20.19 -13.80
CA LYS A 249 -1.30 -19.26 -13.75
C LYS A 249 -0.69 -19.28 -12.35
N MET A 250 0.61 -19.41 -12.28
CA MET A 250 1.36 -19.48 -11.03
C MET A 250 2.12 -18.18 -10.84
N ALA A 251 1.93 -17.54 -9.69
CA ALA A 251 2.65 -16.34 -9.31
C ALA A 251 3.68 -16.66 -8.23
N ILE A 252 4.93 -16.20 -8.42
CA ILE A 252 6.03 -16.41 -7.47
C ILE A 252 6.72 -15.08 -7.26
N ARG A 253 6.89 -14.68 -5.99
CA ARG A 253 7.58 -13.44 -5.63
C ARG A 253 9.11 -13.59 -5.79
N PRO A 254 9.82 -12.55 -6.28
CA PRO A 254 11.26 -12.63 -6.50
C PRO A 254 12.10 -12.97 -5.27
N GLU A 255 11.72 -12.49 -4.10
CA GLU A 255 12.39 -12.75 -2.83
C GLU A 255 12.17 -14.16 -2.27
N LYS A 256 11.19 -14.90 -2.83
CA LYS A 256 10.89 -16.30 -2.49
C LYS A 256 11.68 -17.30 -3.33
N ILE A 257 12.41 -16.82 -4.34
CA ILE A 257 13.21 -17.66 -5.22
C ILE A 257 14.69 -17.51 -4.84
N SER A 258 15.33 -18.60 -4.46
CA SER A 258 16.77 -18.65 -4.20
C SER A 258 17.53 -19.04 -5.46
N LEU A 259 18.69 -18.41 -5.72
CA LEU A 259 19.57 -18.72 -6.84
C LEU A 259 20.88 -19.29 -6.31
N THR A 260 21.21 -20.51 -6.72
CA THR A 260 22.40 -21.24 -6.25
C THR A 260 23.16 -21.90 -7.41
N ARG A 261 24.44 -22.22 -7.22
CA ARG A 261 25.25 -22.95 -8.24
C ARG A 261 24.92 -24.44 -8.29
N VAL A 262 24.41 -24.98 -7.21
CA VAL A 262 24.08 -26.40 -7.07
C VAL A 262 22.61 -26.52 -6.70
N ALA A 263 21.92 -27.52 -7.24
CA ALA A 263 20.55 -27.79 -6.90
C ALA A 263 20.37 -27.98 -5.40
N SER A 264 19.29 -27.43 -4.84
CA SER A 264 18.98 -27.53 -3.42
C SER A 264 18.53 -28.93 -3.02
N GLY A 265 18.07 -29.74 -3.97
CA GLY A 265 17.39 -31.00 -3.77
C GLY A 265 15.91 -30.83 -3.38
N GLY A 266 15.39 -29.60 -3.45
CA GLY A 266 13.99 -29.31 -3.24
C GLY A 266 13.08 -29.77 -4.38
N VAL A 267 11.77 -29.69 -4.14
CA VAL A 267 10.76 -30.17 -5.13
C VAL A 267 10.72 -29.27 -6.37
N ASN A 268 10.94 -27.97 -6.18
CA ASN A 268 10.98 -26.97 -7.26
C ASN A 268 12.41 -26.46 -7.45
N ASP A 269 13.25 -27.27 -8.05
CA ASP A 269 14.60 -26.88 -8.48
C ASP A 269 14.62 -26.77 -10.01
N VAL A 270 14.82 -25.58 -10.53
CA VAL A 270 14.78 -25.26 -11.94
C VAL A 270 16.16 -24.83 -12.41
N ALA A 271 16.73 -25.54 -13.38
CA ALA A 271 17.99 -25.15 -14.02
C ALA A 271 17.78 -23.85 -14.81
N VAL A 272 18.62 -22.85 -14.57
CA VAL A 272 18.48 -21.49 -15.16
C VAL A 272 19.81 -20.93 -15.60
N THR A 273 19.76 -19.97 -16.50
CA THR A 273 20.91 -19.18 -16.93
C THR A 273 20.67 -17.70 -16.59
N VAL A 274 21.64 -17.03 -16.00
CA VAL A 274 21.56 -15.60 -15.67
C VAL A 274 21.58 -14.77 -16.95
N GLU A 275 20.52 -14.02 -17.21
CA GLU A 275 20.43 -13.09 -18.33
C GLU A 275 20.79 -11.65 -17.95
N ASP A 276 20.49 -11.27 -16.70
CA ASP A 276 20.73 -9.92 -16.24
C ASP A 276 20.87 -9.87 -14.72
N MET A 277 21.65 -8.93 -14.20
CA MET A 277 21.86 -8.71 -12.78
C MET A 277 22.00 -7.21 -12.48
N ALA A 278 21.22 -6.73 -11.51
CA ALA A 278 21.30 -5.35 -11.03
C ALA A 278 21.59 -5.32 -9.52
N PHE A 279 22.70 -4.70 -9.14
CA PHE A 279 23.10 -4.50 -7.76
C PHE A 279 22.45 -3.22 -7.20
N THR A 280 21.65 -3.34 -6.14
CA THR A 280 20.96 -2.20 -5.51
C THR A 280 21.53 -1.81 -4.13
N GLY A 281 22.66 -2.36 -3.74
CA GLY A 281 23.29 -2.18 -2.42
C GLY A 281 22.74 -3.17 -1.39
N VAL A 282 21.48 -3.12 -1.09
CA VAL A 282 20.81 -4.02 -0.10
C VAL A 282 20.59 -5.41 -0.68
N ALA A 283 20.27 -5.49 -1.96
CA ALA A 283 19.96 -6.72 -2.66
C ALA A 283 20.53 -6.72 -4.09
N SER A 284 20.61 -7.89 -4.69
CA SER A 284 20.85 -8.09 -6.12
C SER A 284 19.58 -8.65 -6.76
N ASN A 285 19.13 -7.99 -7.81
CA ASN A 285 17.98 -8.41 -8.61
C ASN A 285 18.50 -9.14 -9.85
N TYR A 286 17.97 -10.34 -10.10
CA TYR A 286 18.35 -11.18 -11.24
C TYR A 286 17.16 -11.36 -12.17
N ARG A 287 17.46 -11.49 -13.45
CA ARG A 287 16.59 -12.07 -14.46
C ARG A 287 17.26 -13.32 -14.98
N VAL A 288 16.57 -14.45 -14.88
CA VAL A 288 17.12 -15.73 -15.30
C VAL A 288 16.20 -16.40 -16.31
N ALA A 289 16.81 -16.98 -17.34
CA ALA A 289 16.10 -17.80 -18.32
C ALA A 289 15.92 -19.22 -17.77
N ALA A 290 14.69 -19.67 -17.71
CA ALA A 290 14.30 -21.03 -17.40
C ALA A 290 13.94 -21.81 -18.69
N PRO A 291 13.77 -23.13 -18.64
CA PRO A 291 13.33 -23.94 -19.77
C PRO A 291 12.06 -23.39 -20.43
N GLY A 292 11.93 -23.60 -21.74
CA GLY A 292 10.80 -23.11 -22.53
C GLY A 292 10.77 -21.61 -22.77
N GLY A 293 11.86 -20.89 -22.49
CA GLY A 293 11.96 -19.44 -22.68
C GLY A 293 11.25 -18.62 -21.58
N CYS A 294 10.91 -19.24 -20.46
CA CYS A 294 10.34 -18.55 -19.33
C CYS A 294 11.38 -17.70 -18.62
N LEU A 295 11.00 -16.49 -18.21
CA LEU A 295 11.84 -15.59 -17.43
C LEU A 295 11.39 -15.57 -15.98
N LEU A 296 12.31 -15.90 -15.07
CA LEU A 296 12.11 -15.71 -13.64
C LEU A 296 12.87 -14.48 -13.15
N LYS A 297 12.23 -13.72 -12.27
CA LYS A 297 12.83 -12.58 -11.57
C LYS A 297 13.10 -13.00 -10.13
N LEU A 298 14.30 -12.72 -9.65
CA LEU A 298 14.73 -13.06 -8.30
C LEU A 298 15.33 -11.85 -7.61
N THR A 299 15.17 -11.79 -6.29
CA THR A 299 15.78 -10.77 -5.44
C THR A 299 16.50 -11.47 -4.30
N GLN A 300 17.83 -11.33 -4.26
CA GLN A 300 18.65 -11.91 -3.19
C GLN A 300 19.28 -10.81 -2.33
N PRO A 301 19.11 -10.85 -1.00
CA PRO A 301 19.81 -9.95 -0.09
C PRO A 301 21.33 -10.08 -0.24
N ASN A 302 22.04 -8.96 -0.33
CA ASN A 302 23.50 -8.94 -0.38
C ASN A 302 24.06 -9.22 1.01
N ARG A 303 24.24 -10.49 1.33
CA ARG A 303 24.88 -10.95 2.58
C ARG A 303 26.37 -11.15 2.33
N ARG A 304 27.17 -11.00 3.39
CA ARG A 304 28.57 -11.42 3.35
C ARG A 304 28.58 -12.94 3.20
N SER A 305 29.03 -13.42 2.04
CA SER A 305 29.10 -14.82 1.67
C SER A 305 30.51 -15.12 1.20
N ASP A 306 30.98 -16.34 1.41
CA ASP A 306 32.27 -16.81 0.87
C ASP A 306 32.16 -17.16 -0.62
N GLU A 307 30.95 -17.29 -1.15
CA GLU A 307 30.70 -17.55 -2.56
C GLU A 307 30.41 -16.25 -3.31
N ALA A 308 31.09 -16.08 -4.44
CA ALA A 308 30.80 -14.98 -5.36
C ALA A 308 29.41 -15.12 -5.96
N PRO A 309 28.64 -14.03 -6.13
CA PRO A 309 27.35 -14.05 -6.78
C PRO A 309 27.47 -14.57 -8.22
N LEU A 310 26.41 -15.26 -8.70
CA LEU A 310 26.34 -15.70 -10.09
C LEU A 310 26.35 -14.48 -11.02
N GLN A 311 27.12 -14.59 -12.10
CA GLN A 311 27.34 -13.53 -13.08
C GLN A 311 26.52 -13.80 -14.35
N TRP A 312 26.51 -12.83 -15.25
CA TRP A 312 25.89 -12.93 -16.58
C TRP A 312 26.35 -14.18 -17.34
N GLU A 313 25.43 -14.87 -18.00
CA GLU A 313 25.60 -16.15 -18.69
C GLU A 313 26.03 -17.35 -17.83
N GLU A 314 26.19 -17.20 -16.51
CA GLU A 314 26.44 -18.34 -15.64
C GLU A 314 25.16 -19.17 -15.43
N GLN A 315 25.35 -20.48 -15.33
CA GLN A 315 24.29 -21.43 -15.02
C GLN A 315 24.15 -21.65 -13.52
N GLY A 316 22.91 -21.86 -13.10
CA GLY A 316 22.55 -22.13 -11.71
C GLY A 316 21.19 -22.77 -11.58
N PHE A 317 20.69 -22.80 -10.38
CA PHE A 317 19.38 -23.35 -10.04
C PHE A 317 18.57 -22.30 -9.30
N ALA A 318 17.35 -22.08 -9.79
CA ALA A 318 16.33 -21.32 -9.11
C ALA A 318 15.47 -22.28 -8.29
N SER A 319 15.44 -22.10 -6.97
CA SER A 319 14.76 -23.00 -6.05
C SER A 319 13.72 -22.24 -5.24
N PHE A 320 12.51 -22.78 -5.09
CA PHE A 320 11.42 -22.15 -4.32
C PHE A 320 10.52 -23.20 -3.67
N ASP A 321 9.92 -22.83 -2.54
CA ASP A 321 9.05 -23.72 -1.79
C ASP A 321 7.65 -23.85 -2.47
N PRO A 322 7.01 -25.04 -2.47
CA PRO A 322 5.62 -25.19 -2.90
C PRO A 322 4.65 -24.22 -2.21
N ALA A 323 4.93 -23.79 -0.98
CA ALA A 323 4.12 -22.83 -0.24
C ALA A 323 4.22 -21.39 -0.77
N ASP A 324 5.28 -21.07 -1.51
CA ASP A 324 5.52 -19.74 -2.08
C ASP A 324 4.92 -19.58 -3.49
N VAL A 325 4.30 -20.64 -4.03
CA VAL A 325 3.63 -20.62 -5.33
C VAL A 325 2.16 -20.32 -5.14
N VAL A 326 1.70 -19.21 -5.68
CA VAL A 326 0.29 -18.81 -5.64
C VAL A 326 -0.39 -19.21 -6.95
N LEU A 327 -1.42 -20.07 -6.87
CA LEU A 327 -2.21 -20.48 -8.01
C LEU A 327 -3.33 -19.46 -8.25
N LEU A 328 -3.45 -18.98 -9.48
CA LEU A 328 -4.43 -17.99 -9.90
C LEU A 328 -5.33 -18.53 -11.01
N ARG A 329 -6.58 -18.09 -10.98
CA ARG A 329 -7.54 -18.23 -12.09
C ARG A 329 -7.78 -16.85 -12.66
N ASP A 330 -7.33 -16.61 -13.86
CA ASP A 330 -7.59 -15.37 -14.60
C ASP A 330 -8.83 -15.54 -15.50
#